data_748e2fd4b2c12db87c00c47612d318f9
#
_entry.id   748e2fd4b2c12db87c00c47612d318f9
#
_cell.length_a   1.000
_cell.length_b   1.000
_cell.length_c   1.000
_cell.angle_alpha   90.00
_cell.angle_beta   90.00
_cell.angle_gamma   90.00
#
_symmetry.space_group_name_H-M   'P 1'
#
loop_
_entity.id
_entity.type
_entity.pdbx_description
1 polymer ?
#
loop_
_entity_poly.entity_id
_entity_poly.type
_entity_poly.pdbx_seq_one_letter_code
_entity_poly.pdbx_strand_id
1 'polypeptide(L)'
;FISPFRAERDMAKSLFTPDDFLEVFVDTPLAVAEARDPKGLYKKARRGELPNFTGIDSDYEPPMQPDLRLNTDDRSVEDCAKALAEVIMTRATD
;
A
#
# COMPACT_ATOMS: atom_id res chain seq x y z
N PHE A 1 -11.68 1.94 -2.14
CA PHE A 1 -10.96 3.22 -2.23
C PHE A 1 -9.51 3.00 -2.62
N ILE A 2 -9.05 3.74 -3.62
CA ILE A 2 -7.67 3.71 -4.08
C ILE A 2 -7.15 5.14 -4.04
N SER A 3 -5.95 5.34 -3.48
CA SER A 3 -5.30 6.65 -3.39
C SER A 3 -3.90 6.58 -3.98
N PRO A 4 -3.79 6.48 -5.31
CA PRO A 4 -2.50 6.22 -5.95
C PRO A 4 -1.58 7.45 -6.01
N PHE A 5 -2.12 8.66 -5.83
CA PHE A 5 -1.35 9.90 -5.96
C PHE A 5 -0.98 10.49 -4.61
N ARG A 6 0.28 10.95 -4.50
CA ARG A 6 0.79 11.53 -3.25
C ARG A 6 -0.01 12.74 -2.80
N ALA A 7 -0.38 13.62 -3.71
CA ALA A 7 -1.13 14.82 -3.38
C ALA A 7 -2.44 14.52 -2.67
N GLU A 8 -3.15 13.50 -3.11
CA GLU A 8 -4.41 13.07 -2.50
C GLU A 8 -4.18 12.50 -1.11
N ARG A 9 -3.14 11.68 -0.95
CA ARG A 9 -2.80 11.10 0.35
C ARG A 9 -2.32 12.17 1.32
N ASP A 10 -1.52 13.13 0.86
CA ASP A 10 -1.03 14.23 1.69
C ASP A 10 -2.19 15.12 2.15
N MET A 11 -3.18 15.34 1.29
CA MET A 11 -4.38 16.08 1.67
C MET A 11 -5.16 15.36 2.76
N ALA A 12 -5.36 14.05 2.63
CA ALA A 12 -6.02 13.24 3.65
C ALA A 12 -5.25 13.31 4.98
N LYS A 13 -3.94 13.18 4.92
CA LYS A 13 -3.06 13.24 6.09
C LYS A 13 -3.15 14.59 6.81
N SER A 14 -3.31 15.68 6.06
CA SER A 14 -3.37 17.03 6.62
C SER A 14 -4.63 17.27 7.47
N LEU A 15 -5.66 16.43 7.33
CA LEU A 15 -6.90 16.53 8.11
C LEU A 15 -6.75 15.95 9.53
N PHE A 16 -5.64 15.32 9.83
CA PHE A 16 -5.39 14.67 11.11
C PHE A 16 -4.15 15.26 11.78
N THR A 17 -4.06 15.11 13.10
CA THR A 17 -2.81 15.38 13.78
C THR A 17 -1.82 14.24 13.48
N PRO A 18 -0.49 14.49 13.54
CA PRO A 18 0.48 13.44 13.23
C PRO A 18 0.31 12.15 14.04
N ASP A 19 -0.15 12.27 15.29
CA ASP A 19 -0.33 11.11 16.17
C ASP A 19 -1.56 10.28 15.82
N ASP A 20 -2.50 10.87 15.09
CA ASP A 20 -3.76 10.23 14.71
C ASP A 20 -3.73 9.63 13.31
N PHE A 21 -2.60 9.68 12.63
CA PHE A 21 -2.46 9.18 11.26
C PHE A 21 -1.24 8.27 11.14
N LEU A 22 -1.44 7.11 10.56
CA LEU A 22 -0.37 6.15 10.29
C LEU A 22 -0.40 5.79 8.80
N GLU A 23 0.64 6.19 8.08
CA GLU A 23 0.78 5.82 6.67
C GLU A 23 1.63 4.56 6.58
N VAL A 24 1.03 3.50 6.06
CA VAL A 24 1.70 2.20 5.87
C VAL A 24 1.87 1.97 4.37
N PHE A 25 3.10 1.81 3.94
CA PHE A 25 3.41 1.46 2.56
C PHE A 25 3.60 -0.05 2.47
N VAL A 26 2.65 -0.71 1.83
CA VAL A 26 2.77 -2.14 1.52
C VAL A 26 3.55 -2.24 0.21
N ASP A 27 4.87 -2.42 0.34
CA ASP A 27 5.80 -2.38 -0.77
C ASP A 27 5.97 -3.78 -1.38
N THR A 28 5.27 -3.99 -2.49
CA THR A 28 5.38 -5.22 -3.27
C THR A 28 5.72 -4.83 -4.70
N PRO A 29 6.83 -5.33 -5.26
CA PRO A 29 7.13 -5.09 -6.68
C PRO A 29 5.95 -5.55 -7.55
N LEU A 30 5.67 -4.79 -8.61
CA LEU A 30 4.53 -5.07 -9.50
C LEU A 30 4.59 -6.50 -10.04
N ALA A 31 5.77 -6.95 -10.45
CA ALA A 31 5.95 -8.31 -10.97
C ALA A 31 5.55 -9.39 -9.95
N VAL A 32 5.87 -9.16 -8.68
CA VAL A 32 5.51 -10.09 -7.59
C VAL A 32 4.00 -10.07 -7.35
N ALA A 33 3.39 -8.88 -7.31
CA ALA A 33 1.96 -8.75 -7.15
C ALA A 33 1.19 -9.41 -8.28
N GLU A 34 1.65 -9.24 -9.53
CA GLU A 34 1.05 -9.90 -10.70
C GLU A 34 1.18 -11.42 -10.62
N ALA A 35 2.33 -11.92 -10.15
CA ALA A 35 2.54 -13.36 -10.01
C ALA A 35 1.62 -13.99 -8.96
N ARG A 36 1.32 -13.26 -7.89
CA ARG A 36 0.42 -13.73 -6.83
C ARG A 36 -1.04 -13.68 -7.22
N ASP A 37 -1.46 -12.65 -7.89
CA ASP A 37 -2.78 -12.38 -8.52
C ASP A 37 -3.92 -13.34 -8.09
N PRO A 38 -4.30 -13.36 -6.81
CA PRO A 38 -5.22 -14.40 -6.29
C PRO A 38 -6.61 -14.37 -6.93
N LYS A 39 -7.07 -13.21 -7.43
CA LYS A 39 -8.38 -13.05 -8.07
C LYS A 39 -8.30 -12.93 -9.58
N GLY A 40 -7.13 -13.04 -10.17
CA GLY A 40 -6.94 -12.89 -11.60
C GLY A 40 -7.19 -11.50 -12.16
N LEU A 41 -7.16 -10.45 -11.30
CA LEU A 41 -7.45 -9.09 -11.71
C LEU A 41 -6.33 -8.49 -12.58
N TYR A 42 -5.08 -8.80 -12.27
CA TYR A 42 -3.95 -8.36 -13.11
C TYR A 42 -4.00 -8.98 -14.50
N LYS A 43 -4.36 -10.25 -14.57
CA LYS A 43 -4.60 -10.92 -15.87
C LYS A 43 -5.64 -10.20 -16.70
N LYS A 44 -6.77 -9.84 -16.09
CA LYS A 44 -7.85 -9.12 -16.78
C LYS A 44 -7.37 -7.72 -17.21
N ALA A 45 -6.62 -7.02 -16.35
CA ALA A 45 -6.09 -5.70 -16.67
C ALA A 45 -5.12 -5.76 -17.85
N ARG A 46 -4.24 -6.76 -17.89
CA ARG A 46 -3.30 -6.97 -19.01
C ARG A 46 -4.01 -7.25 -20.32
N ARG A 47 -5.18 -7.88 -20.28
CA ARG A 47 -6.00 -8.12 -21.47
C ARG A 47 -6.87 -6.92 -21.86
N GLY A 48 -6.76 -5.80 -21.13
CA GLY A 48 -7.55 -4.61 -21.39
C GLY A 48 -9.00 -4.67 -20.93
N GLU A 49 -9.36 -5.67 -20.14
CA GLU A 49 -10.73 -5.86 -19.64
C GLU A 49 -11.06 -4.96 -18.44
N LEU A 50 -10.05 -4.43 -17.77
CA LEU A 50 -10.20 -3.53 -16.63
C LEU A 50 -9.46 -2.22 -16.93
N PRO A 51 -10.15 -1.15 -17.31
CA PRO A 51 -9.51 0.13 -17.58
C PRO A 51 -9.06 0.82 -16.31
N ASN A 52 -8.03 1.66 -16.41
CA ASN A 52 -7.50 2.45 -15.30
C ASN A 52 -7.08 1.61 -14.07
N PHE A 53 -6.52 0.44 -14.33
CA PHE A 53 -6.02 -0.42 -13.27
C PHE A 53 -4.67 0.08 -12.78
N THR A 54 -4.59 0.44 -11.50
CA THR A 54 -3.38 0.99 -10.89
C THR A 54 -2.18 0.06 -11.05
N GLY A 55 -1.08 0.59 -11.57
CA GLY A 55 0.14 -0.16 -11.81
C GLY A 55 0.25 -0.76 -13.20
N ILE A 56 -0.86 -0.91 -13.95
CA ILE A 56 -0.88 -1.45 -15.31
C ILE A 56 -1.09 -0.33 -16.31
N ASP A 57 -2.25 0.33 -16.29
CA ASP A 57 -2.60 1.42 -17.20
C ASP A 57 -2.94 2.71 -16.46
N SER A 58 -2.71 2.75 -15.16
CA SER A 58 -2.86 3.93 -14.32
C SER A 58 -1.68 4.02 -13.36
N ASP A 59 -1.17 5.23 -13.18
CA ASP A 59 0.03 5.45 -12.37
C ASP A 59 -0.23 5.26 -10.88
N TYR A 60 0.81 4.82 -10.18
CA TYR A 60 0.87 4.80 -8.74
C TYR A 60 2.11 5.55 -8.27
N GLU A 61 1.94 6.47 -7.33
CA GLU A 61 3.04 7.22 -6.73
C GLU A 61 3.34 6.67 -5.33
N PRO A 62 4.48 6.00 -5.13
CA PRO A 62 4.87 5.53 -3.80
C PRO A 62 5.01 6.70 -2.82
N PRO A 63 4.68 6.49 -1.53
CA PRO A 63 4.90 7.53 -0.53
C PRO A 63 6.39 7.80 -0.33
N MET A 64 6.75 9.06 -0.08
CA MET A 64 8.15 9.44 0.11
C MET A 64 8.66 9.15 1.50
N GLN A 65 7.81 9.33 2.51
CA GLN A 65 8.16 9.11 3.91
C GLN A 65 7.02 8.42 4.65
N PRO A 66 6.79 7.13 4.39
CA PRO A 66 5.75 6.39 5.12
C PRO A 66 6.16 6.20 6.58
N ASP A 67 5.17 6.09 7.45
CA ASP A 67 5.42 5.78 8.87
C ASP A 67 5.93 4.35 9.04
N LEU A 68 5.49 3.44 8.18
CA LEU A 68 5.93 2.07 8.16
C LEU A 68 5.96 1.55 6.72
N ARG A 69 7.04 0.89 6.38
CA ARG A 69 7.18 0.21 5.08
C ARG A 69 7.21 -1.30 5.30
N LEU A 70 6.28 -2.00 4.68
CA LEU A 70 6.19 -3.45 4.73
C LEU A 70 6.62 -4.02 3.39
N ASN A 71 7.81 -4.61 3.34
CA ASN A 71 8.30 -5.26 2.14
C ASN A 71 7.76 -6.70 2.13
N THR A 72 6.79 -6.97 1.26
CA THR A 72 6.12 -8.26 1.18
C THR A 72 6.82 -9.26 0.26
N ASP A 73 7.88 -8.83 -0.39
CA ASP A 73 8.65 -9.68 -1.29
C ASP A 73 9.48 -10.72 -0.52
N ASP A 74 10.08 -10.30 0.59
CA ASP A 74 10.95 -11.14 1.41
C ASP A 74 10.41 -11.44 2.81
N ARG A 75 9.16 -11.07 3.09
CA ARG A 75 8.51 -11.30 4.38
C ARG A 75 7.19 -12.03 4.22
N SER A 76 6.88 -12.89 5.17
CA SER A 76 5.58 -13.56 5.23
C SER A 76 4.47 -12.58 5.63
N VAL A 77 3.22 -12.96 5.35
CA VAL A 77 2.04 -12.22 5.80
C VAL A 77 2.06 -12.07 7.32
N GLU A 78 2.43 -13.13 8.03
CA GLU A 78 2.48 -13.13 9.50
C GLU A 78 3.51 -12.13 10.03
N ASP A 79 4.70 -12.09 9.42
CA ASP A 79 5.74 -11.14 9.81
C ASP A 79 5.33 -9.70 9.56
N CYS A 80 4.69 -9.43 8.42
CA CYS A 80 4.20 -8.10 8.10
C CYS A 80 3.09 -7.66 9.06
N ALA A 81 2.15 -8.55 9.36
CA ALA A 81 1.06 -8.27 10.29
C ALA A 81 1.58 -7.99 11.70
N LYS A 82 2.59 -8.75 12.13
CA LYS A 82 3.23 -8.57 13.44
C LYS A 82 3.95 -7.22 13.53
N ALA A 83 4.69 -6.85 12.50
CA ALA A 83 5.37 -5.56 12.45
C ALA A 83 4.38 -4.40 12.52
N LEU A 84 3.28 -4.48 11.79
CA LEU A 84 2.22 -3.47 11.82
C LEU A 84 1.57 -3.39 13.19
N ALA A 85 1.25 -4.53 13.80
CA ALA A 85 0.63 -4.57 15.12
C ALA A 85 1.54 -3.91 16.18
N GLU A 86 2.84 -4.16 16.13
CA GLU A 86 3.80 -3.55 17.05
C GLU A 86 3.82 -2.02 16.95
N VAL A 87 3.78 -1.48 15.73
CA VAL A 87 3.76 -0.03 15.51
C VAL A 87 2.45 0.57 16.04
N ILE A 88 1.32 -0.06 15.76
CA ILE A 88 0.01 0.41 16.23
C ILE A 88 -0.03 0.43 17.77
N MET A 89 0.42 -0.65 18.39
CA MET A 89 0.41 -0.76 19.85
C MET A 89 1.36 0.25 20.52
N THR A 90 2.52 0.49 19.94
CA THR A 90 3.45 1.49 20.43
C THR A 90 2.81 2.88 20.41
N ARG A 91 2.12 3.23 19.32
CA ARG A 91 1.43 4.51 19.22
C ARG A 91 0.26 4.64 20.20
N ALA A 92 -0.46 3.53 20.42
CA ALA A 92 -1.61 3.53 21.32
C ALA A 92 -1.22 3.72 22.79
N THR A 93 0.02 3.37 23.16
CA THR A 93 0.51 3.49 24.53
C THR A 93 1.22 4.83 24.83
N ASP A 94 1.48 5.61 23.80
CA ASP A 94 2.10 6.94 23.94
C ASP A 94 1.05 8.05 24.33
#